data_e48af4e9e0879afdfae3e51aab1788e1
#
_entry.id   e48af4e9e0879afdfae3e51aab1788e1
#
_cell.length_a   1.000
_cell.length_b   1.000
_cell.length_c   1.000
_cell.angle_alpha   90.00
_cell.angle_beta   90.00
_cell.angle_gamma   90.00
#
_symmetry.space_group_name_H-M   'P 1'
#
loop_
_entity.id
_entity.type
_entity.pdbx_description
1 polymer ?
#
loop_
_entity_poly.entity_id
_entity_poly.type
_entity_poly.pdbx_seq_one_letter_code
_entity_poly.pdbx_strand_id
1 'polypeptide(L)' 'MQATKYRDLVVLLILLDEVELRSRELAERFPELRAMAEAISDATGLCDLAMRLEETES' A
#
# COMPACT_ATOMS: atom_id res chain seq x y z
N MET A 1 9.60 17.47 8.59
CA MET A 1 8.70 16.77 7.66
C MET A 1 8.46 17.60 6.41
N GLN A 2 8.39 16.95 5.26
CA GLN A 2 8.00 17.61 4.03
C GLN A 2 6.52 17.33 3.78
N ALA A 3 5.73 18.40 3.78
CA ALA A 3 4.28 18.28 3.58
C ALA A 3 3.93 17.57 2.27
N THR A 4 4.71 17.84 1.21
CA THR A 4 4.48 17.22 -0.10
C THR A 4 4.71 15.71 -0.02
N LYS A 5 5.77 15.27 0.65
CA LYS A 5 6.06 13.84 0.80
C LYS A 5 4.95 13.14 1.55
N TYR A 6 4.49 13.73 2.65
CA TYR A 6 3.43 13.12 3.45
C TYR A 6 2.14 12.99 2.63
N ARG A 7 1.77 14.07 1.94
CA ARG A 7 0.56 14.07 1.12
C ARG A 7 0.64 13.02 0.01
N ASP A 8 1.80 12.92 -0.64
CA ASP A 8 1.98 11.94 -1.71
C ASP A 8 1.90 10.51 -1.17
N LEU A 9 2.41 10.27 0.04
CA LEU A 9 2.28 8.96 0.67
C LEU A 9 0.83 8.63 0.99
N VAL A 10 0.06 9.61 1.44
CA VAL A 10 -1.38 9.40 1.71
C VAL A 10 -2.11 9.02 0.42
N VAL A 11 -1.85 9.74 -0.66
CA VAL A 11 -2.47 9.43 -1.95
C VAL A 11 -2.07 8.05 -2.43
N LEU A 12 -0.78 7.72 -2.31
CA LEU A 12 -0.29 6.39 -2.70
C LEU A 12 -0.95 5.29 -1.87
N LEU A 13 -1.10 5.52 -0.57
CA LEU A 13 -1.74 4.52 0.30
C LEU A 13 -3.18 4.26 -0.12
N ILE A 14 -3.92 5.31 -0.47
CA ILE A 14 -5.29 5.16 -0.94
C ILE A 14 -5.33 4.30 -2.21
N LEU A 15 -4.42 4.56 -3.14
CA LEU A 15 -4.35 3.80 -4.39
C LEU A 15 -3.94 2.36 -4.13
N LEU A 16 -2.98 2.15 -3.22
CA LEU A 16 -2.53 0.80 -2.88
C LEU A 16 -3.64 -0.01 -2.22
N ASP A 17 -4.46 0.61 -1.38
CA ASP A 17 -5.59 -0.07 -0.76
C ASP A 17 -6.54 -0.60 -1.82
N GLU A 18 -6.82 0.19 -2.84
CA GLU A 18 -7.68 -0.22 -3.93
C GLU A 18 -7.05 -1.37 -4.73
N VAL A 19 -5.78 -1.23 -5.05
CA VAL A 19 -5.04 -2.27 -5.78
C VAL A 19 -4.98 -3.55 -4.97
N GLU A 20 -4.78 -3.44 -3.65
CA GLU A 20 -4.73 -4.60 -2.77
C GLU A 20 -6.04 -5.37 -2.81
N LEU A 21 -7.15 -4.66 -2.70
CA LEU A 21 -8.46 -5.29 -2.76
C LEU A 21 -8.66 -6.03 -4.09
N ARG A 22 -8.34 -5.37 -5.19
CA ARG A 22 -8.49 -5.95 -6.51
C ARG A 22 -7.58 -7.16 -6.71
N SER A 23 -6.36 -7.10 -6.18
CA SER A 23 -5.43 -8.22 -6.30
C SER A 23 -5.89 -9.44 -5.51
N ARG A 24 -6.50 -9.23 -4.35
CA ARG A 24 -7.06 -10.32 -3.56
C ARG A 24 -8.20 -11.00 -4.30
N GLU A 25 -9.07 -10.23 -4.92
CA GLU A 25 -10.17 -10.79 -5.70
C GLU A 25 -9.66 -11.63 -6.86
N LEU A 26 -8.62 -11.14 -7.54
CA LEU A 26 -8.00 -11.89 -8.63
C LEU A 26 -7.35 -13.18 -8.12
N ALA A 27 -6.67 -13.11 -6.97
CA ALA A 27 -6.01 -14.28 -6.42
C ALA A 27 -6.99 -15.36 -5.97
N GLU A 28 -8.21 -14.97 -5.58
CA GLU A 28 -9.26 -15.94 -5.26
C GLU A 28 -9.71 -16.70 -6.50
N ARG A 29 -9.74 -16.02 -7.64
CA ARG A 29 -10.16 -16.62 -8.91
C ARG A 29 -9.00 -17.33 -9.62
N PHE A 30 -7.80 -16.83 -9.45
CA PHE A 30 -6.60 -17.33 -10.11
C PHE A 30 -5.51 -17.53 -9.05
N PRO A 31 -5.46 -18.70 -8.40
CA PRO A 31 -4.53 -18.93 -7.27
C PRO A 31 -3.06 -18.73 -7.59
N GLU A 32 -2.67 -18.81 -8.87
CA GLU A 32 -1.29 -18.57 -9.28
C GLU A 32 -0.88 -17.11 -9.08
N LEU A 33 -1.84 -16.22 -8.84
CA LEU A 33 -1.55 -14.81 -8.61
C LEU A 33 -1.40 -14.46 -7.12
N ARG A 34 -1.40 -15.48 -6.25
CA ARG A 34 -1.32 -15.23 -4.81
C ARG A 34 -0.04 -14.51 -4.42
N ALA A 35 1.08 -14.86 -5.01
CA ALA A 35 2.35 -14.21 -4.69
C ALA A 35 2.33 -12.73 -5.04
N MET A 36 1.68 -12.38 -6.14
CA MET A 36 1.50 -10.98 -6.52
C MET A 36 0.65 -10.24 -5.48
N ALA A 37 -0.46 -10.85 -5.05
CA ALA A 37 -1.34 -10.23 -4.06
C ALA A 37 -0.61 -10.02 -2.73
N GLU A 38 0.21 -10.98 -2.32
CA GLU A 38 1.01 -10.86 -1.10
C GLU A 38 2.02 -9.73 -1.20
N ALA A 39 2.68 -9.60 -2.35
CA ALA A 39 3.64 -8.52 -2.57
C ALA A 39 2.97 -7.15 -2.51
N ILE A 40 1.77 -7.03 -3.05
CA ILE A 40 1.02 -5.78 -3.00
C ILE A 40 0.61 -5.46 -1.55
N SER A 41 0.19 -6.48 -0.81
CA SER A 41 -0.16 -6.29 0.60
C SER A 41 1.05 -5.82 1.41
N ASP A 42 2.22 -6.39 1.17
CA ASP A 42 3.46 -5.97 1.83
C ASP A 42 3.80 -4.53 1.46
N ALA A 43 3.64 -4.17 0.20
CA ALA A 43 3.92 -2.81 -0.26
C ALA A 43 2.99 -1.80 0.42
N THR A 44 1.72 -2.16 0.59
CA THR A 44 0.75 -1.31 1.28
C THR A 44 1.18 -1.08 2.72
N GLY A 45 1.62 -2.14 3.40
CA GLY A 45 2.11 -2.04 4.78
C GLY A 45 3.34 -1.15 4.90
N LEU A 46 4.26 -1.25 3.94
CA LEU A 46 5.47 -0.43 3.94
C LEU A 46 5.14 1.06 3.70
N CYS A 47 4.17 1.32 2.83
CA CYS A 47 3.72 2.69 2.59
C CYS A 47 3.10 3.29 3.84
N ASP A 48 2.26 2.52 4.54
CA ASP A 48 1.66 2.95 5.80
C ASP A 48 2.73 3.25 6.84
N LEU A 49 3.74 2.39 6.94
CA LEU A 49 4.85 2.60 7.86
C LEU A 49 5.61 3.88 7.54
N ALA A 50 5.90 4.11 6.26
CA ALA A 50 6.60 5.31 5.83
C ALA A 50 5.83 6.57 6.21
N MET A 51 4.50 6.53 6.06
CA MET A 51 3.65 7.66 6.41
C MET A 51 3.68 7.93 7.92
N ARG A 52 3.64 6.87 8.73
CA ARG A 52 3.71 7.01 10.19
C ARG A 52 5.04 7.56 10.65
N LEU A 53 6.13 7.16 9.99
CA LEU A 53 7.45 7.69 10.32
C LEU A 53 7.53 9.19 10.04
N GLU A 54 6.90 9.65 8.96
CA GLU A 54 6.83 11.08 8.68
C GLU A 54 6.06 11.82 9.77
N GLU A 55 4.98 11.22 10.27
CA GLU A 55 4.21 11.83 11.34
C GLU A 55 5.03 12.00 12.61
N THR A 56 5.85 11.01 12.96
CA THR A 56 6.65 11.06 14.18
C THR A 56 7.82 12.02 14.07
N GLU A 57 8.28 12.32 12.85
CA GLU A 57 9.39 13.24 12.64
C GLU A 57 8.97 14.70 12.70
N SER A 58 7.70 14.98 12.60
CA SER A 58 7.20 16.34 12.66
C SER A 58 6.98 16.77 14.09
#